data_8b4dd75627ff22806b4d6570bff750f3
#
_entry.id   8b4dd75627ff22806b4d6570bff750f3
#
_cell.length_a   1.000
_cell.length_b   1.000
_cell.length_c   1.000
_cell.angle_alpha   90.00
_cell.angle_beta   90.00
_cell.angle_gamma   90.00
#
_symmetry.space_group_name_H-M   'P 1'
#
loop_
_entity.id
_entity.type
_entity.pdbx_description
1 polymer ?
#
loop_
_entity_poly.entity_id
_entity_poly.type
_entity_poly.pdbx_seq_one_letter_code
_entity_poly.pdbx_strand_id
1 'polypeptide(L)'
;MKIISKIFISIILIFLIITTYLSTIGIETDRFNNQIKDKIKSIDEKTEIELKKIKLVLDPFKLKLNIKTIGSKLKNQNGTVEIESLKTQISIKSMIKNKFSIENLEISTKSLEIRNLISFLRSFRNSPELFLLEKTIKNGYLIGNIKLEFD
;
A
#
# COMPACT_ATOMS: atom_id res chain seq x y z
N MET A 1 6.18 -40.91 -26.47
CA MET A 1 7.02 -40.22 -25.45
C MET A 1 7.58 -38.86 -25.88
N LYS A 2 8.20 -38.68 -27.07
CA LYS A 2 8.82 -37.41 -27.48
C LYS A 2 7.86 -36.19 -27.57
N ILE A 3 6.57 -36.39 -27.93
CA ILE A 3 5.60 -35.30 -28.07
C ILE A 3 5.15 -34.80 -26.67
N ILE A 4 4.87 -35.70 -25.74
CA ILE A 4 4.47 -35.36 -24.37
C ILE A 4 5.57 -34.56 -23.66
N SER A 5 6.84 -34.97 -23.84
CA SER A 5 7.98 -34.24 -23.28
C SER A 5 8.11 -32.83 -23.84
N LYS A 6 7.88 -32.63 -25.13
CA LYS A 6 7.90 -31.29 -25.77
C LYS A 6 6.79 -30.38 -25.23
N ILE A 7 5.58 -30.94 -25.07
CA ILE A 7 4.45 -30.18 -24.49
C ILE A 7 4.78 -29.78 -23.05
N PHE A 8 5.32 -30.69 -22.24
CA PHE A 8 5.69 -30.42 -20.87
C PHE A 8 6.76 -29.33 -20.74
N ILE A 9 7.81 -29.40 -21.56
CA ILE A 9 8.86 -28.38 -21.63
C ILE A 9 8.27 -27.01 -22.03
N SER A 10 7.37 -26.98 -23.03
CA SER A 10 6.71 -25.75 -23.46
C SER A 10 5.89 -25.11 -22.34
N ILE A 11 5.15 -25.90 -21.57
CA ILE A 11 4.36 -25.41 -20.42
C ILE A 11 5.28 -24.80 -19.35
N ILE A 12 6.38 -25.48 -19.01
CA ILE A 12 7.35 -24.96 -18.04
C ILE A 12 7.94 -23.64 -18.53
N LEU A 13 8.30 -23.53 -19.80
CA LEU A 13 8.88 -22.33 -20.37
C LEU A 13 7.89 -21.15 -20.31
N ILE A 14 6.63 -21.39 -20.67
CA ILE A 14 5.56 -20.39 -20.56
C ILE A 14 5.39 -19.95 -19.10
N PHE A 15 5.37 -20.91 -18.18
CA PHE A 15 5.24 -20.63 -16.74
C PHE A 15 6.40 -19.76 -16.22
N LEU A 16 7.63 -20.07 -16.64
CA LEU A 16 8.82 -19.27 -16.29
C LEU A 16 8.71 -17.84 -16.84
N ILE A 17 8.28 -17.67 -18.09
CA ILE A 17 8.12 -16.34 -18.71
C ILE A 17 7.06 -15.54 -17.92
N ILE A 18 5.91 -16.13 -17.64
CA ILE A 18 4.84 -15.47 -16.88
C ILE A 18 5.32 -15.09 -15.48
N THR A 19 5.99 -16.02 -14.77
CA THR A 19 6.50 -15.76 -13.42
C THR A 19 7.54 -14.65 -13.43
N THR A 20 8.44 -14.64 -14.39
CA THR A 20 9.46 -13.58 -14.55
C THR A 20 8.79 -12.24 -14.83
N TYR A 21 7.81 -12.21 -15.73
CA TYR A 21 7.05 -10.99 -16.03
C TYR A 21 6.35 -10.43 -14.79
N LEU A 22 5.62 -11.28 -14.05
CA LEU A 22 4.91 -10.89 -12.83
C LEU A 22 5.86 -10.44 -11.72
N SER A 23 7.06 -11.00 -11.67
CA SER A 23 8.07 -10.69 -10.65
C SER A 23 8.86 -9.40 -10.93
N THR A 24 9.05 -9.06 -12.21
CA THR A 24 9.85 -7.89 -12.60
C THR A 24 8.99 -6.67 -12.95
N ILE A 25 8.00 -6.87 -13.81
CA ILE A 25 7.13 -5.80 -14.30
C ILE A 25 5.90 -5.66 -13.42
N GLY A 26 5.27 -6.78 -13.04
CA GLY A 26 4.03 -6.81 -12.29
C GLY A 26 2.81 -6.45 -13.14
N ILE A 27 1.66 -6.35 -12.48
CA ILE A 27 0.38 -6.00 -13.09
C ILE A 27 -0.18 -4.76 -12.39
N GLU A 28 -0.64 -3.80 -13.17
CA GLU A 28 -1.42 -2.68 -12.65
C GLU A 28 -2.91 -3.02 -12.65
N THR A 29 -3.57 -2.77 -11.53
CA THR A 29 -4.99 -3.04 -11.33
C THR A 29 -5.60 -2.04 -10.36
N ASP A 30 -6.89 -1.82 -10.48
CA ASP A 30 -7.73 -1.07 -9.55
C ASP A 30 -8.60 -1.97 -8.66
N ARG A 31 -8.54 -3.28 -8.92
CA ARG A 31 -9.43 -4.29 -8.32
C ARG A 31 -9.41 -4.31 -6.79
N PHE A 32 -8.29 -3.92 -6.17
CA PHE A 32 -8.12 -3.89 -4.71
C PHE A 32 -8.39 -2.53 -4.08
N ASN A 33 -8.72 -1.51 -4.90
CA ASN A 33 -8.96 -0.15 -4.39
C ASN A 33 -10.06 -0.12 -3.34
N ASN A 34 -11.16 -0.82 -3.56
CA ASN A 34 -12.28 -0.86 -2.62
C ASN A 34 -11.88 -1.54 -1.31
N GLN A 35 -11.18 -2.67 -1.38
CA GLN A 35 -10.72 -3.39 -0.18
C GLN A 35 -9.78 -2.55 0.68
N ILE A 36 -8.89 -1.78 0.06
CA ILE A 36 -7.97 -0.87 0.77
C ILE A 36 -8.77 0.30 1.38
N LYS A 37 -9.70 0.87 0.62
CA LYS A 37 -10.59 1.94 1.12
C LYS A 37 -11.41 1.47 2.33
N ASP A 38 -12.02 0.30 2.22
CA ASP A 38 -12.84 -0.28 3.30
C ASP A 38 -11.99 -0.55 4.55
N LYS A 39 -10.74 -1.03 4.35
CA LYS A 39 -9.82 -1.26 5.47
C LYS A 39 -9.43 0.04 6.15
N ILE A 40 -9.18 1.11 5.40
CA ILE A 40 -8.87 2.42 5.98
C ILE A 40 -10.08 3.00 6.71
N LYS A 41 -11.28 2.91 6.12
CA LYS A 41 -12.52 3.32 6.78
C LYS A 41 -12.79 2.53 8.07
N SER A 42 -12.40 1.25 8.14
CA SER A 42 -12.54 0.47 9.37
C SER A 42 -11.61 0.93 10.50
N ILE A 43 -10.52 1.63 10.16
CA ILE A 43 -9.60 2.22 11.15
C ILE A 43 -10.11 3.59 11.61
N ASP A 44 -10.58 4.40 10.67
CA ASP A 44 -11.19 5.70 10.95
C ASP A 44 -12.24 6.05 9.87
N GLU A 45 -13.50 6.10 10.29
CA GLU A 45 -14.65 6.37 9.40
C GLU A 45 -14.57 7.74 8.70
N LYS A 46 -13.85 8.71 9.29
CA LYS A 46 -13.72 10.07 8.78
C LYS A 46 -12.58 10.23 7.79
N THR A 47 -11.77 9.19 7.62
CA THR A 47 -10.64 9.22 6.69
C THR A 47 -10.98 8.51 5.39
N GLU A 48 -10.78 9.20 4.30
CA GLU A 48 -10.90 8.68 2.94
C GLU A 48 -9.55 8.58 2.28
N ILE A 49 -9.33 7.52 1.52
CA ILE A 49 -8.17 7.37 0.66
C ILE A 49 -8.56 7.45 -0.81
N GLU A 50 -7.90 8.32 -1.54
CA GLU A 50 -7.93 8.33 -2.99
C GLU A 50 -6.77 7.48 -3.52
N LEU A 51 -7.10 6.38 -4.17
CA LEU A 51 -6.15 5.48 -4.82
C LEU A 51 -6.27 5.64 -6.33
N LYS A 52 -5.13 5.70 -7.00
CA LYS A 52 -5.07 5.57 -8.46
C LYS A 52 -5.00 4.09 -8.81
N LYS A 53 -3.95 3.67 -9.49
CA LYS A 53 -3.70 2.27 -9.80
C LYS A 53 -2.80 1.65 -8.75
N ILE A 54 -3.00 0.37 -8.54
CA ILE A 54 -2.19 -0.46 -7.67
C ILE A 54 -1.29 -1.33 -8.55
N LYS A 55 -0.02 -1.36 -8.24
CA LYS A 55 0.94 -2.27 -8.88
C LYS A 55 1.12 -3.50 -8.01
N LEU A 56 0.89 -4.67 -8.60
CA LEU A 56 1.10 -5.97 -8.00
C LEU A 56 2.38 -6.59 -8.56
N VAL A 57 3.31 -6.96 -7.70
CA VAL A 57 4.56 -7.62 -8.08
C VAL A 57 4.67 -8.94 -7.30
N LEU A 58 4.83 -10.04 -8.03
CA LEU A 58 4.97 -11.35 -7.43
C LEU A 58 6.38 -11.55 -6.87
N ASP A 59 6.48 -11.99 -5.62
CA ASP A 59 7.70 -12.57 -5.06
C ASP A 59 7.56 -14.11 -5.09
N PRO A 60 8.12 -14.79 -6.08
CA PRO A 60 7.93 -16.23 -6.25
C PRO A 60 8.65 -17.05 -5.17
N PHE A 61 9.74 -16.52 -4.58
CA PHE A 61 10.50 -17.22 -3.54
C PHE A 61 9.79 -17.22 -2.20
N LYS A 62 9.13 -16.09 -1.87
CA LYS A 62 8.38 -15.95 -0.61
C LYS A 62 6.90 -16.31 -0.74
N LEU A 63 6.43 -16.59 -1.97
CA LEU A 63 5.01 -16.77 -2.30
C LEU A 63 4.14 -15.62 -1.77
N LYS A 64 4.61 -14.39 -2.00
CA LYS A 64 3.95 -13.16 -1.59
C LYS A 64 3.67 -12.25 -2.78
N LEU A 65 2.61 -11.46 -2.67
CA LEU A 65 2.31 -10.35 -3.56
C LEU A 65 2.69 -9.05 -2.87
N ASN A 66 3.61 -8.32 -3.48
CA ASN A 66 3.93 -6.96 -3.10
C ASN A 66 2.94 -6.03 -3.79
N ILE A 67 2.20 -5.28 -3.01
CA ILE A 67 1.25 -4.28 -3.48
C ILE A 67 1.88 -2.92 -3.27
N LYS A 68 1.92 -2.11 -4.32
CA LYS A 68 2.40 -0.73 -4.25
C LYS A 68 1.39 0.20 -4.91
N THR A 69 0.97 1.24 -4.18
CA THR A 69 0.24 2.36 -4.75
C THR A 69 1.17 3.56 -4.92
N ILE A 70 0.91 4.41 -5.88
CA ILE A 70 1.69 5.63 -6.13
C ILE A 70 0.74 6.81 -6.26
N GLY A 71 1.09 7.92 -5.60
CA GLY A 71 0.34 9.17 -5.69
C GLY A 71 -1.04 9.10 -5.05
N SER A 72 -1.18 8.36 -3.95
CA SER A 72 -2.40 8.29 -3.15
C SER A 72 -2.56 9.55 -2.30
N LYS A 73 -3.80 9.87 -1.93
CA LYS A 73 -4.11 10.97 -1.03
C LYS A 73 -4.98 10.47 0.10
N LEU A 74 -4.59 10.78 1.33
CA LEU A 74 -5.46 10.63 2.50
C LEU A 74 -6.16 11.94 2.75
N LYS A 75 -7.47 11.91 2.84
CA LYS A 75 -8.33 13.06 3.13
C LYS A 75 -9.09 12.83 4.40
N ASN A 76 -9.19 13.85 5.21
CA ASN A 76 -10.13 13.92 6.32
C ASN A 76 -10.74 15.34 6.42
N GLN A 77 -11.58 15.57 7.43
CA GLN A 77 -12.24 16.86 7.61
C GLN A 77 -11.28 18.04 7.79
N ASN A 78 -10.05 17.81 8.26
CA ASN A 78 -9.09 18.84 8.63
C ASN A 78 -7.95 19.01 7.61
N GLY A 79 -7.90 18.18 6.56
CA GLY A 79 -6.88 18.33 5.54
C GLY A 79 -6.65 17.14 4.64
N THR A 80 -5.68 17.30 3.77
CA THR A 80 -5.25 16.27 2.82
C THR A 80 -3.77 16.04 2.98
N VAL A 81 -3.37 14.77 3.12
CA VAL A 81 -1.98 14.34 3.15
C VAL A 81 -1.67 13.57 1.87
N GLU A 82 -0.69 14.04 1.12
CA GLU A 82 -0.22 13.37 -0.08
C GLU A 82 0.76 12.24 0.29
N ILE A 83 0.41 11.03 -0.10
CA ILE A 83 1.24 9.84 0.08
C ILE A 83 2.00 9.60 -1.22
N GLU A 84 3.32 9.52 -1.13
CA GLU A 84 4.15 9.17 -2.28
C GLU A 84 3.93 7.71 -2.68
N SER A 85 4.02 6.81 -1.71
CA SER A 85 3.76 5.39 -1.93
C SER A 85 3.23 4.71 -0.67
N LEU A 86 2.34 3.78 -0.90
CA LEU A 86 1.86 2.84 0.11
C LEU A 86 2.24 1.45 -0.40
N LYS A 87 3.00 0.71 0.40
CA LYS A 87 3.43 -0.65 0.06
C LYS A 87 2.92 -1.61 1.12
N THR A 88 2.48 -2.76 0.68
CA THR A 88 2.08 -3.85 1.58
C THR A 88 2.41 -5.20 0.96
N GLN A 89 2.51 -6.23 1.79
CA GLN A 89 2.73 -7.60 1.37
C GLN A 89 1.56 -8.47 1.79
N ILE A 90 1.11 -9.29 0.87
CA ILE A 90 0.04 -10.26 1.09
C ILE A 90 0.56 -11.64 0.74
N SER A 91 0.34 -12.60 1.64
CA SER A 91 0.63 -14.01 1.36
C SER A 91 -0.34 -14.57 0.34
N ILE A 92 0.17 -15.21 -0.73
CA ILE A 92 -0.66 -15.92 -1.71
C ILE A 92 -1.47 -17.02 -1.03
N LYS A 93 -0.88 -17.68 -0.03
CA LYS A 93 -1.56 -18.73 0.75
C LYS A 93 -2.80 -18.19 1.50
N SER A 94 -2.72 -16.96 2.03
CA SER A 94 -3.86 -16.32 2.71
C SER A 94 -4.94 -15.91 1.72
N MET A 95 -4.58 -15.47 0.52
CA MET A 95 -5.53 -15.16 -0.56
C MET A 95 -6.33 -16.40 -1.00
N ILE A 96 -5.67 -17.55 -1.18
CA ILE A 96 -6.32 -18.80 -1.57
C ILE A 96 -7.33 -19.24 -0.49
N LYS A 97 -7.04 -18.97 0.78
CA LYS A 97 -7.92 -19.31 1.91
C LYS A 97 -9.01 -18.28 2.18
N ASN A 98 -9.20 -17.28 1.30
CA ASN A 98 -10.09 -16.13 1.49
C ASN A 98 -9.85 -15.35 2.80
N LYS A 99 -8.66 -15.46 3.37
CA LYS A 99 -8.23 -14.68 4.54
C LYS A 99 -7.25 -13.62 4.06
N PHE A 100 -7.76 -12.42 3.81
CA PHE A 100 -6.92 -11.30 3.41
C PHE A 100 -6.13 -10.81 4.63
N SER A 101 -4.88 -11.24 4.74
CA SER A 101 -3.98 -10.84 5.82
C SER A 101 -2.90 -9.92 5.26
N ILE A 102 -2.87 -8.69 5.78
CA ILE A 102 -1.79 -7.73 5.53
C ILE A 102 -0.75 -7.96 6.61
N GLU A 103 0.46 -8.33 6.23
CA GLU A 103 1.55 -8.56 7.18
C GLU A 103 2.30 -7.28 7.56
N ASN A 104 2.46 -6.38 6.59
CA ASN A 104 3.12 -5.10 6.82
C ASN A 104 2.49 -4.00 5.97
N LEU A 105 2.63 -2.78 6.43
CA LEU A 105 2.21 -1.58 5.70
C LEU A 105 3.31 -0.53 5.81
N GLU A 106 3.89 -0.19 4.69
CA GLU A 106 4.89 0.87 4.55
C GLU A 106 4.24 2.08 3.88
N ILE A 107 4.25 3.22 4.56
CA ILE A 107 3.70 4.47 4.07
C ILE A 107 4.87 5.46 3.92
N SER A 108 5.12 5.91 2.70
CA SER A 108 6.08 6.98 2.42
C SER A 108 5.31 8.23 2.01
N THR A 109 5.59 9.34 2.67
CA THR A 109 4.96 10.61 2.33
C THR A 109 5.85 11.42 1.38
N LYS A 110 5.25 12.23 0.54
CA LYS A 110 5.96 13.31 -0.12
C LYS A 110 6.38 14.35 0.93
N SER A 111 7.15 15.35 0.49
CA SER A 111 7.40 16.51 1.32
C SER A 111 6.09 17.15 1.77
N LEU A 112 5.76 17.01 3.05
CA LEU A 112 4.56 17.54 3.66
C LEU A 112 4.90 18.79 4.46
N GLU A 113 4.10 19.81 4.34
CA GLU A 113 4.14 20.93 5.26
C GLU A 113 3.75 20.43 6.67
N ILE A 114 4.62 20.65 7.65
CA ILE A 114 4.44 20.13 9.01
C ILE A 114 3.11 20.58 9.60
N ARG A 115 2.70 21.81 9.34
CA ARG A 115 1.43 22.34 9.81
C ARG A 115 0.23 21.54 9.32
N ASN A 116 0.21 21.20 8.03
CA ASN A 116 -0.85 20.37 7.43
C ASN A 116 -0.87 18.97 8.03
N LEU A 117 0.31 18.40 8.29
CA LEU A 117 0.42 17.11 8.95
C LEU A 117 -0.12 17.15 10.38
N ILE A 118 0.23 18.18 11.16
CA ILE A 118 -0.25 18.34 12.54
C ILE A 118 -1.79 18.50 12.55
N SER A 119 -2.33 19.35 11.68
CA SER A 119 -3.79 19.52 11.56
C SER A 119 -4.49 18.22 11.18
N PHE A 120 -3.90 17.44 10.28
CA PHE A 120 -4.39 16.12 9.91
C PHE A 120 -4.35 15.14 11.10
N LEU A 121 -3.24 15.07 11.84
CA LEU A 121 -3.11 14.20 13.02
C LEU A 121 -4.08 14.57 14.15
N ARG A 122 -4.36 15.86 14.33
CA ARG A 122 -5.34 16.32 15.34
C ARG A 122 -6.75 15.83 15.08
N SER A 123 -7.11 15.49 13.84
CA SER A 123 -8.42 14.89 13.55
C SER A 123 -8.59 13.48 14.11
N PHE A 124 -7.48 12.73 14.24
CA PHE A 124 -7.50 11.39 14.86
C PHE A 124 -7.42 11.47 16.37
N ARG A 125 -6.55 12.36 16.87
CA ARG A 125 -6.31 12.54 18.30
C ARG A 125 -6.12 14.01 18.63
N ASN A 126 -7.15 14.61 19.20
CA ASN A 126 -7.05 15.99 19.65
C ASN A 126 -6.30 16.04 20.99
N SER A 127 -4.97 16.15 20.93
CA SER A 127 -4.11 16.24 22.12
C SER A 127 -3.57 17.65 22.30
N PRO A 128 -3.36 18.11 23.56
CA PRO A 128 -2.77 19.41 23.86
C PRO A 128 -1.39 19.61 23.22
N GLU A 129 -0.60 18.53 23.13
CA GLU A 129 0.74 18.56 22.55
C GLU A 129 0.68 18.90 21.04
N LEU A 130 -0.23 18.27 20.29
CA LEU A 130 -0.43 18.56 18.88
C LEU A 130 -0.93 19.99 18.66
N PHE A 131 -1.76 20.50 19.57
CA PHE A 131 -2.21 21.89 19.53
C PHE A 131 -1.04 22.87 19.74
N LEU A 132 -0.17 22.60 20.73
CA LEU A 132 1.01 23.41 20.97
C LEU A 132 1.98 23.37 19.79
N LEU A 133 2.22 22.19 19.22
CA LEU A 133 3.05 22.03 18.02
C LEU A 133 2.52 22.85 16.85
N GLU A 134 1.20 22.81 16.59
CA GLU A 134 0.58 23.57 15.52
C GLU A 134 0.75 25.08 15.69
N LYS A 135 0.69 25.59 16.93
CA LYS A 135 0.91 27.02 17.24
C LYS A 135 2.39 27.42 17.17
N THR A 136 3.28 26.52 17.52
CA THR A 136 4.72 26.81 17.62
C THR A 136 5.41 26.71 16.27
N ILE A 137 5.05 25.71 15.47
CA ILE A 137 5.68 25.49 14.17
C ILE A 137 4.97 26.30 13.10
N LYS A 138 5.64 27.36 12.66
CA LYS A 138 5.10 28.26 11.63
C LYS A 138 5.39 27.76 10.21
N ASN A 139 6.58 27.23 9.97
CA ASN A 139 7.05 26.75 8.66
C ASN A 139 7.92 25.50 8.86
N GLY A 140 7.90 24.61 7.88
CA GLY A 140 8.76 23.43 7.84
C GLY A 140 8.15 22.34 6.97
N TYR A 141 9.02 21.47 6.45
CA TYR A 141 8.62 20.33 5.62
C TYR A 141 9.16 19.06 6.22
N LEU A 142 8.38 18.00 6.14
CA LEU A 142 8.72 16.67 6.62
C LEU A 142 8.53 15.66 5.49
N ILE A 143 9.47 14.72 5.38
CA ILE A 143 9.31 13.48 4.62
C ILE A 143 9.29 12.37 5.64
N GLY A 144 8.20 11.62 5.69
CA GLY A 144 8.00 10.54 6.63
C GLY A 144 7.98 9.17 5.96
N ASN A 145 8.64 8.20 6.60
CA ASN A 145 8.49 6.78 6.29
C ASN A 145 7.98 6.07 7.54
N ILE A 146 6.80 5.49 7.45
CA ILE A 146 6.16 4.77 8.53
C ILE A 146 6.07 3.31 8.11
N LYS A 147 6.56 2.41 8.96
CA LYS A 147 6.41 0.98 8.78
C LYS A 147 5.57 0.42 9.92
N LEU A 148 4.47 -0.22 9.57
CA LEU A 148 3.59 -0.91 10.50
C LEU A 148 3.70 -2.41 10.21
N GLU A 149 3.89 -3.20 11.24
CA GLU A 149 3.88 -4.66 11.19
C GLU A 149 2.63 -5.14 11.93
N PHE A 150 1.93 -6.10 11.32
CA PHE A 150 0.71 -6.67 11.88
C PHE A 150 0.95 -8.15 12.19
N ASP A 151 0.61 -8.57 13.38
CA ASP A 151 0.68 -9.96 13.85
C ASP A 151 -0.48 -10.81 13.32
#